data_08bfe1ececc545350d80c64ed905147e
#
_entry.id   08bfe1ececc545350d80c64ed905147e
#
_cell.length_a   1.000
_cell.length_b   1.000
_cell.length_c   1.000
_cell.angle_alpha   90.00
_cell.angle_beta   90.00
_cell.angle_gamma   90.00
#
_symmetry.space_group_name_H-M   'P 1'
#
loop_
_entity.id
_entity.type
_entity.pdbx_description
1 polymer ?
#
loop_
_entity_poly.entity_id
_entity_poly.type
_entity_poly.pdbx_seq_one_letter_code
_entity_poly.pdbx_strand_id
1 'polypeptide(L)'
;QRQMCIRDRGMATGENSSVCVQDFGIDNRTAADGLAVGRASGFVGGLMRPFMSGCYTLQDERMYTLLAQLADTEDLYLEPSALAGMYGPVLTQPGQLLGAYTETALPAGALANATHLVWATGGNMVPREEMQRYYAKGKALAQQ
;
A
#
# COMPACT_ATOMS: atom_id res chain seq x y z
N GLN A 1 -0.43 -7.26 12.20
CA GLN A 1 -1.76 -7.36 11.53
C GLN A 1 -1.59 -7.06 10.05
N ARG A 2 -2.00 -7.98 9.21
CA ARG A 2 -1.99 -7.76 7.77
C ARG A 2 -3.21 -6.92 7.42
N GLN A 3 -2.99 -5.71 7.00
CA GLN A 3 -4.06 -4.89 6.46
C GLN A 3 -4.31 -5.29 5.02
N MET A 4 -5.53 -5.64 4.74
CA MET A 4 -5.97 -5.99 3.41
C MET A 4 -6.97 -4.95 2.95
N CYS A 5 -6.75 -4.42 1.78
CA CYS A 5 -7.74 -3.54 1.17
C CYS A 5 -9.02 -4.34 0.89
N ILE A 6 -10.11 -3.98 1.55
CA ILE A 6 -11.40 -4.67 1.37
C ILE A 6 -11.89 -4.57 -0.09
N ARG A 7 -11.49 -3.54 -0.81
CA ARG A 7 -11.79 -3.39 -2.24
C ARG A 7 -11.22 -4.53 -3.06
N ASP A 8 -9.98 -4.93 -2.76
CA ASP A 8 -9.29 -6.01 -3.46
C ASP A 8 -9.98 -7.34 -3.22
N ARG A 9 -10.40 -7.60 -1.98
CA ARG A 9 -11.19 -8.79 -1.63
C ARG A 9 -12.55 -8.79 -2.34
N GLY A 10 -13.29 -7.69 -2.27
CA GLY A 10 -14.58 -7.57 -2.93
C GLY A 10 -14.48 -7.79 -4.44
N MET A 11 -13.39 -7.34 -5.07
CA MET A 11 -13.14 -7.58 -6.49
C MET A 11 -12.73 -9.03 -6.77
N ALA A 12 -11.87 -9.63 -5.94
CA ALA A 12 -11.40 -11.00 -6.10
C ALA A 12 -12.52 -12.03 -5.91
N THR A 13 -13.43 -11.80 -4.97
CA THR A 13 -14.60 -12.66 -4.74
C THR A 13 -15.77 -12.36 -5.67
N GLY A 14 -15.78 -11.21 -6.34
CA GLY A 14 -16.91 -10.72 -7.12
C GLY A 14 -18.04 -10.10 -6.28
N GLU A 15 -17.95 -10.15 -4.97
CA GLU A 15 -18.99 -9.68 -4.03
C GLU A 15 -18.97 -8.17 -3.80
N ASN A 16 -17.85 -7.50 -4.15
CA ASN A 16 -17.68 -6.05 -4.09
C ASN A 16 -18.14 -5.44 -2.74
N SER A 17 -19.27 -4.72 -2.74
CA SER A 17 -19.80 -4.00 -1.58
C SER A 17 -20.53 -4.88 -0.57
N SER A 18 -20.80 -6.16 -0.84
CA SER A 18 -21.45 -7.06 0.11
C SER A 18 -20.54 -7.57 1.21
N VAL A 19 -19.22 -7.48 1.03
CA VAL A 19 -18.23 -7.88 2.03
C VAL A 19 -17.66 -6.69 2.80
N CYS A 20 -17.29 -6.92 4.06
CA CYS A 20 -16.60 -5.95 4.91
C CYS A 20 -15.33 -6.55 5.53
N VAL A 21 -14.49 -5.72 6.12
CA VAL A 21 -13.21 -6.18 6.70
C VAL A 21 -13.40 -7.17 7.84
N GLN A 22 -14.49 -7.04 8.60
CA GLN A 22 -14.83 -7.91 9.71
C GLN A 22 -15.14 -9.35 9.25
N ASP A 23 -15.68 -9.52 8.04
CA ASP A 23 -15.95 -10.84 7.46
C ASP A 23 -14.68 -11.67 7.26
N PHE A 24 -13.52 -10.99 7.28
CA PHE A 24 -12.19 -11.60 7.19
C PHE A 24 -11.38 -11.54 8.50
N GLY A 25 -12.04 -11.21 9.61
CA GLY A 25 -11.40 -11.12 10.92
C GLY A 25 -10.41 -9.95 11.06
N ILE A 26 -10.61 -8.86 10.30
CA ILE A 26 -9.76 -7.67 10.32
C ILE A 26 -10.48 -6.57 11.09
N ASP A 27 -9.78 -5.92 12.02
CA ASP A 27 -10.33 -4.87 12.89
C ASP A 27 -10.30 -3.47 12.27
N ASN A 28 -9.71 -3.32 11.10
CA ASN A 28 -9.56 -2.05 10.38
C ASN A 28 -8.76 -0.98 11.14
N ARG A 29 -7.93 -1.37 12.11
CA ARG A 29 -7.06 -0.44 12.85
C ARG A 29 -5.71 -0.32 12.17
N THR A 30 -5.39 0.89 11.72
CA THR A 30 -4.14 1.19 11.01
C THR A 30 -3.77 2.66 11.20
N ALA A 31 -2.48 2.94 11.11
CA ALA A 31 -1.97 4.30 10.98
C ALA A 31 -2.25 4.89 9.58
N ALA A 32 -2.52 4.05 8.60
CA ALA A 32 -2.90 4.44 7.25
C ALA A 32 -4.43 4.61 7.17
N ASP A 33 -4.98 5.62 7.87
CA ASP A 33 -6.42 5.85 7.95
C ASP A 33 -7.07 6.11 6.58
N GLY A 34 -6.34 6.74 5.66
CA GLY A 34 -6.75 6.90 4.26
C GLY A 34 -6.98 5.57 3.51
N LEU A 35 -6.42 4.46 4.00
CA LEU A 35 -6.62 3.10 3.49
C LEU A 35 -7.58 2.27 4.36
N ALA A 36 -8.04 2.82 5.49
CA ALA A 36 -8.89 2.13 6.47
C ALA A 36 -10.36 2.09 6.02
N VAL A 37 -10.63 1.52 4.87
CA VAL A 37 -11.97 1.41 4.29
C VAL A 37 -12.60 0.09 4.74
N GLY A 38 -13.63 0.18 5.60
CA GLY A 38 -14.29 -1.00 6.16
C GLY A 38 -15.16 -1.78 5.16
N ARG A 39 -15.67 -1.11 4.11
CA ARG A 39 -16.50 -1.71 3.05
C ARG A 39 -16.19 -1.06 1.70
N ALA A 40 -15.96 -1.87 0.68
CA ALA A 40 -15.64 -1.36 -0.65
C ALA A 40 -16.87 -0.79 -1.36
N SER A 41 -16.66 0.20 -2.22
CA SER A 41 -17.69 0.66 -3.15
C SER A 41 -17.83 -0.30 -4.33
N GLY A 42 -19.01 -0.82 -4.56
CA GLY A 42 -19.29 -1.68 -5.72
C GLY A 42 -19.12 -0.94 -7.05
N PHE A 43 -19.50 0.33 -7.10
CA PHE A 43 -19.31 1.17 -8.29
C PHE A 43 -17.83 1.31 -8.64
N VAL A 44 -16.99 1.69 -7.66
CA VAL A 44 -15.54 1.85 -7.89
C VAL A 44 -14.89 0.51 -8.23
N GLY A 45 -15.29 -0.58 -7.58
CA GLY A 45 -14.80 -1.92 -7.88
C GLY A 45 -15.08 -2.33 -9.33
N GLY A 46 -16.30 -2.11 -9.79
CA GLY A 46 -16.68 -2.37 -11.19
C GLY A 46 -15.90 -1.52 -12.20
N LEU A 47 -15.75 -0.23 -11.92
CA LEU A 47 -15.01 0.70 -12.77
C LEU A 47 -13.53 0.36 -12.87
N MET A 48 -12.89 0.00 -11.76
CA MET A 48 -11.43 -0.24 -11.69
C MET A 48 -11.03 -1.63 -12.18
N ARG A 49 -11.95 -2.59 -12.21
CA ARG A 49 -11.66 -3.99 -12.56
C ARG A 49 -10.85 -4.18 -13.84
N PRO A 50 -11.18 -3.52 -14.98
CA PRO A 50 -10.41 -3.69 -16.22
C PRO A 50 -9.02 -3.06 -16.20
N PHE A 51 -8.72 -2.18 -15.24
CA PHE A 51 -7.45 -1.45 -15.14
C PHE A 51 -6.51 -2.02 -14.09
N MET A 52 -7.00 -2.90 -13.22
CA MET A 52 -6.25 -3.36 -12.05
C MET A 52 -5.56 -4.69 -12.35
N SER A 53 -4.23 -4.67 -12.41
CA SER A 53 -3.41 -5.85 -12.69
C SER A 53 -3.11 -6.67 -11.43
N GLY A 54 -3.13 -6.04 -10.26
CA GLY A 54 -2.86 -6.74 -9.00
C GLY A 54 -2.96 -5.84 -7.79
N CYS A 55 -2.94 -6.45 -6.62
CA CYS A 55 -3.01 -5.79 -5.32
C CYS A 55 -2.08 -6.47 -4.34
N TYR A 56 -1.61 -5.74 -3.36
CA TYR A 56 -0.81 -6.29 -2.27
C TYR A 56 -1.20 -5.67 -0.94
N THR A 57 -0.86 -6.35 0.12
CA THR A 57 -1.07 -5.88 1.49
C THR A 57 0.26 -5.44 2.09
N LEU A 58 0.23 -4.42 2.92
CA LEU A 58 1.39 -3.87 3.60
C LEU A 58 1.11 -3.76 5.10
N GLN A 59 2.12 -3.99 5.91
CA GLN A 59 2.06 -3.77 7.35
C GLN A 59 2.38 -2.32 7.69
N ASP A 60 1.80 -1.81 8.77
CA ASP A 60 2.01 -0.42 9.23
C ASP A 60 3.50 -0.13 9.47
N GLU A 61 4.24 -1.09 10.03
CA GLU A 61 5.67 -0.97 10.30
C GLU A 61 6.46 -0.64 9.04
N ARG A 62 6.07 -1.24 7.90
CA ARG A 62 6.73 -0.97 6.63
C ARG A 62 6.47 0.46 6.14
N MET A 63 5.26 0.97 6.34
CA MET A 63 4.93 2.35 5.96
C MET A 63 5.70 3.36 6.79
N TYR A 64 5.88 3.14 8.10
CA TYR A 64 6.74 3.99 8.93
C TYR A 64 8.21 3.96 8.50
N THR A 65 8.73 2.78 8.15
CA THR A 65 10.10 2.64 7.67
C THR A 65 10.31 3.40 6.36
N LEU A 66 9.35 3.28 5.41
CA LEU A 66 9.38 4.03 4.14
C LEU A 66 9.30 5.54 4.37
N LEU A 67 8.48 5.99 5.35
CA LEU A 67 8.40 7.41 5.71
C LEU A 67 9.77 7.93 6.16
N ALA A 68 10.43 7.22 7.05
CA ALA A 68 11.74 7.62 7.55
C ALA A 68 12.80 7.62 6.42
N GLN A 69 12.78 6.62 5.55
CA GLN A 69 13.68 6.55 4.40
C GLN A 69 13.46 7.73 3.45
N LEU A 70 12.21 8.01 3.07
CA LEU A 70 11.87 9.09 2.16
C LEU A 70 12.24 10.47 2.74
N ALA A 71 11.99 10.68 4.04
CA ALA A 71 12.37 11.90 4.72
C ALA A 71 13.90 12.09 4.73
N ASP A 72 14.66 11.01 4.95
CA ASP A 72 16.14 11.08 5.02
C ASP A 72 16.77 11.28 3.61
N THR A 73 16.16 10.74 2.56
CA THR A 73 16.76 10.76 1.21
C THR A 73 16.29 11.92 0.35
N GLU A 74 15.03 12.33 0.50
CA GLU A 74 14.38 13.30 -0.39
C GLU A 74 13.81 14.51 0.34
N ASP A 75 13.93 14.58 1.68
CA ASP A 75 13.29 15.60 2.53
C ASP A 75 11.78 15.71 2.31
N LEU A 76 11.14 14.59 1.98
CA LEU A 76 9.70 14.50 1.75
C LEU A 76 9.01 13.77 2.92
N TYR A 77 8.00 14.41 3.47
CA TYR A 77 7.21 13.90 4.58
C TYR A 77 5.78 13.62 4.11
N LEU A 78 5.47 12.34 3.95
CA LEU A 78 4.14 11.86 3.54
C LEU A 78 3.46 11.13 4.68
N GLU A 79 2.13 11.14 4.70
CA GLU A 79 1.37 10.32 5.65
C GLU A 79 1.54 8.82 5.35
N PRO A 80 1.37 7.92 6.34
CA PRO A 80 1.58 6.49 6.15
C PRO A 80 0.78 5.89 4.98
N SER A 81 -0.47 6.30 4.79
CA SER A 81 -1.32 5.83 3.69
C SER A 81 -0.75 6.17 2.31
N ALA A 82 -0.12 7.33 2.15
CA ALA A 82 0.47 7.76 0.89
C ALA A 82 1.72 6.97 0.50
N LEU A 83 2.35 6.29 1.45
CA LEU A 83 3.57 5.49 1.24
C LEU A 83 3.29 4.06 0.80
N ALA A 84 2.05 3.60 0.90
CA ALA A 84 1.71 2.22 0.57
C ALA A 84 2.09 1.86 -0.87
N GLY A 85 1.92 2.77 -1.83
CA GLY A 85 2.29 2.55 -3.23
C GLY A 85 3.80 2.40 -3.48
N MET A 86 4.64 2.96 -2.62
CA MET A 86 6.10 2.96 -2.81
C MET A 86 6.74 1.56 -2.67
N TYR A 87 6.08 0.65 -1.98
CA TYR A 87 6.60 -0.71 -1.81
C TYR A 87 6.30 -1.64 -2.98
N GLY A 88 5.36 -1.27 -3.86
CA GLY A 88 5.00 -2.04 -5.05
C GLY A 88 6.18 -2.40 -5.93
N PRO A 89 7.01 -1.44 -6.38
CA PRO A 89 8.19 -1.73 -7.18
C PRO A 89 9.19 -2.71 -6.54
N VAL A 90 9.31 -2.70 -5.21
CA VAL A 90 10.16 -3.65 -4.49
C VAL A 90 9.57 -5.06 -4.56
N LEU A 91 8.26 -5.20 -4.35
CA LEU A 91 7.59 -6.49 -4.37
C LEU A 91 7.60 -7.18 -5.75
N THR A 92 7.73 -6.42 -6.83
CA THR A 92 7.75 -6.93 -8.20
C THR A 92 9.11 -7.45 -8.66
N GLN A 93 10.18 -7.24 -7.87
CA GLN A 93 11.52 -7.73 -8.21
C GLN A 93 11.61 -9.26 -8.14
N PRO A 94 12.53 -9.87 -8.90
CA PRO A 94 12.78 -11.32 -8.84
C PRO A 94 13.03 -11.77 -7.39
N GLY A 95 12.41 -12.88 -7.01
CA GLY A 95 12.51 -13.44 -5.65
C GLY A 95 11.66 -12.73 -4.58
N GLN A 96 10.97 -11.65 -4.91
CA GLN A 96 10.02 -10.99 -4.03
C GLN A 96 8.60 -11.54 -4.22
N LEU A 97 7.68 -11.12 -3.33
CA LEU A 97 6.32 -11.67 -3.24
C LEU A 97 5.55 -11.70 -4.58
N LEU A 98 5.71 -10.66 -5.40
CA LEU A 98 5.05 -10.53 -6.68
C LEU A 98 5.98 -10.85 -7.87
N GLY A 99 7.23 -11.26 -7.62
CA GLY A 99 8.20 -11.55 -8.66
C GLY A 99 7.72 -12.63 -9.64
N ALA A 100 7.27 -13.77 -9.13
CA ALA A 100 6.72 -14.85 -9.94
C ALA A 100 5.49 -14.42 -10.77
N TYR A 101 4.64 -13.55 -10.24
CA TYR A 101 3.50 -12.99 -10.98
C TYR A 101 4.00 -12.11 -12.13
N THR A 102 4.95 -11.23 -11.88
CA THR A 102 5.46 -10.33 -12.93
C THR A 102 6.21 -11.08 -14.03
N GLU A 103 6.92 -12.15 -13.69
CA GLU A 103 7.59 -13.02 -14.65
C GLU A 103 6.61 -13.74 -15.61
N THR A 104 5.40 -14.05 -15.11
CA THR A 104 4.37 -14.72 -15.92
C THR A 104 3.42 -13.75 -16.64
N ALA A 105 3.12 -12.61 -16.02
CA ALA A 105 2.15 -11.65 -16.52
C ALA A 105 2.73 -10.59 -17.47
N LEU A 106 4.05 -10.38 -17.43
CA LEU A 106 4.73 -9.37 -18.25
C LEU A 106 5.65 -10.01 -19.27
N PRO A 107 5.90 -9.36 -20.41
CA PRO A 107 6.94 -9.79 -21.35
C PRO A 107 8.32 -9.89 -20.68
N ALA A 108 9.14 -10.84 -21.10
CA ALA A 108 10.49 -11.01 -20.58
C ALA A 108 11.29 -9.69 -20.67
N GLY A 109 11.91 -9.29 -19.57
CA GLY A 109 12.71 -8.06 -19.49
C GLY A 109 11.89 -6.76 -19.37
N ALA A 110 10.56 -6.81 -19.30
CA ALA A 110 9.72 -5.61 -19.21
C ALA A 110 10.07 -4.74 -18.00
N LEU A 111 10.40 -5.34 -16.86
CA LEU A 111 10.75 -4.59 -15.65
C LEU A 111 12.11 -3.87 -15.75
N ALA A 112 13.04 -4.34 -16.60
CA ALA A 112 14.35 -3.70 -16.74
C ALA A 112 14.29 -2.26 -17.27
N ASN A 113 13.25 -1.95 -18.06
CA ASN A 113 13.04 -0.63 -18.64
C ASN A 113 11.72 0.01 -18.15
N ALA A 114 11.13 -0.52 -17.07
CA ALA A 114 9.88 -0.01 -16.55
C ALA A 114 10.05 1.32 -15.83
N THR A 115 9.11 2.23 -16.05
CA THR A 115 8.97 3.43 -15.22
C THR A 115 7.92 3.14 -14.14
N HIS A 116 8.32 3.28 -12.88
CA HIS A 116 7.41 3.14 -11.75
C HIS A 116 6.82 4.48 -11.36
N LEU A 117 5.51 4.62 -11.45
CA LEU A 117 4.81 5.80 -10.99
C LEU A 117 4.19 5.52 -9.62
N VAL A 118 4.60 6.29 -8.62
CA VAL A 118 4.03 6.24 -7.28
C VAL A 118 3.31 7.54 -6.99
N TRP A 119 2.07 7.44 -6.55
CA TRP A 119 1.23 8.60 -6.31
C TRP A 119 1.30 9.02 -4.84
N ALA A 120 1.96 10.15 -4.56
CA ALA A 120 2.03 10.76 -3.23
C ALA A 120 0.72 11.50 -2.95
N THR A 121 -0.19 10.84 -2.23
CA THR A 121 -1.59 11.30 -2.06
C THR A 121 -1.80 12.25 -0.89
N GLY A 122 -0.87 12.38 0.07
CA GLY A 122 -1.05 13.24 1.23
C GLY A 122 0.15 13.34 2.16
N GLY A 123 0.06 14.26 3.13
CA GLY A 123 1.11 14.49 4.13
C GLY A 123 1.08 15.89 4.73
N ASN A 124 0.79 16.93 3.94
CA ASN A 124 0.84 18.33 4.38
C ASN A 124 -0.16 18.70 5.47
N MET A 125 -1.24 17.93 5.62
CA MET A 125 -2.26 18.17 6.64
C MET A 125 -1.97 17.45 7.96
N VAL A 126 -0.97 16.58 8.01
CA VAL A 126 -0.57 15.91 9.25
C VAL A 126 0.10 16.92 10.18
N PRO A 127 -0.34 17.04 11.45
CA PRO A 127 0.32 17.92 12.42
C PRO A 127 1.81 17.55 12.58
N ARG A 128 2.66 18.58 12.76
CA ARG A 128 4.11 18.38 12.87
C ARG A 128 4.53 17.37 13.93
N GLU A 129 3.90 17.43 15.10
CA GLU A 129 4.19 16.52 16.21
C GLU A 129 3.85 15.06 15.86
N GLU A 130 2.75 14.85 15.13
CA GLU A 130 2.35 13.52 14.69
C GLU A 130 3.32 12.99 13.62
N MET A 131 3.68 13.83 12.66
CA MET A 131 4.66 13.47 11.63
C MET A 131 6.02 13.10 12.25
N GLN A 132 6.46 13.84 13.27
CA GLN A 132 7.69 13.51 14.01
C GLN A 132 7.59 12.18 14.74
N ARG A 133 6.43 11.85 15.31
CA ARG A 133 6.18 10.54 15.92
C ARG A 133 6.27 9.40 14.90
N TYR A 134 5.67 9.59 13.73
CA TYR A 134 5.76 8.62 12.62
C TYR A 134 7.21 8.42 12.16
N TYR A 135 7.94 9.52 11.96
CA TYR A 135 9.35 9.48 11.58
C TYR A 135 10.21 8.75 12.62
N ALA A 136 10.10 9.13 13.89
CA ALA A 136 10.86 8.49 14.98
C ALA A 136 10.58 6.98 15.08
N LYS A 137 9.30 6.58 14.91
CA LYS A 137 8.90 5.19 14.87
C LYS A 137 9.52 4.46 13.69
N GLY A 138 9.54 5.06 12.51
CA GLY A 138 10.17 4.51 11.32
C GLY A 138 11.67 4.32 11.48
N LYS A 139 12.38 5.29 12.07
CA LYS A 139 13.81 5.18 12.39
C LYS A 139 14.11 4.03 13.35
N ALA A 140 13.31 3.88 14.40
CA ALA A 140 13.48 2.79 15.37
C ALA A 140 13.26 1.40 14.73
N LEU A 141 12.30 1.28 13.82
CA LEU A 141 12.02 0.03 13.09
C LEU A 141 13.11 -0.32 12.05
N ALA A 142 13.77 0.68 11.47
CA ALA A 142 14.84 0.47 10.50
C ALA A 142 16.16 -0.02 11.12
N GLN A 143 16.29 0.05 12.45
CA GLN A 143 17.48 -0.39 13.20
C GLN A 143 17.36 -1.82 13.74
N GLN A 144 16.21 -2.46 13.57
CA GLN A 144 15.94 -3.86 13.95
C GLN A 144 16.21 -4.82 12.79
#